data_fc3d363ddce324bc4f2f3886fcb8d578
#
_entry.id   fc3d363ddce324bc4f2f3886fcb8d578
#
_cell.length_a   1.000
_cell.length_b   1.000
_cell.length_c   1.000
_cell.angle_alpha   90.00
_cell.angle_beta   90.00
_cell.angle_gamma   90.00
#
_symmetry.space_group_name_H-M   'P 1'
#
loop_
_entity.id
_entity.type
_entity.pdbx_description
1 polymer ?
#
loop_
_entity_poly.entity_id
_entity_poly.type
_entity_poly.pdbx_seq_one_letter_code
_entity_poly.pdbx_strand_id
1 'polypeptide(L)'
;MFAYKKKYFLIIQNIKDIDLNKIKKNNKIIIILRNQKLGETINCLIKFRKKCKLKGIEFFVANNSKLAVLLKSDGIYISAFHKGFKQLNLKKLNKKIMGSAHNFKEINEKRKQGCSYIILSKLFQVDYAPSENFFGIVKFNLIGNQKNLIPLGGIKLVNLNKAKLIKSEGIAIMSEIKKKPAISSRLFYIKFLNY
;
A
#
# COMPACT_ATOMS: atom_id res chain seq x y z
N MET A 1 -8.37 7.29 25.40
CA MET A 1 -8.72 6.22 24.43
C MET A 1 -8.25 6.67 23.05
N PHE A 2 -7.08 6.17 22.59
CA PHE A 2 -6.53 6.60 21.29
C PHE A 2 -7.20 5.80 20.19
N ALA A 3 -8.17 6.41 19.48
CA ALA A 3 -8.79 5.84 18.30
C ALA A 3 -7.70 5.62 17.23
N TYR A 4 -7.40 4.38 16.93
CA TYR A 4 -6.40 3.97 15.96
C TYR A 4 -6.84 4.37 14.54
N LYS A 5 -6.41 5.55 14.08
CA LYS A 5 -6.67 6.05 12.71
C LYS A 5 -5.65 5.52 11.70
N LYS A 6 -5.34 4.22 11.70
CA LYS A 6 -4.38 3.66 10.73
C LYS A 6 -4.98 3.57 9.34
N LYS A 7 -4.16 3.89 8.34
CA LYS A 7 -4.43 3.66 6.92
C LYS A 7 -4.06 2.22 6.53
N TYR A 8 -4.76 1.69 5.53
CA TYR A 8 -4.54 0.35 5.01
C TYR A 8 -4.13 0.44 3.55
N PHE A 9 -2.89 0.04 3.28
CA PHE A 9 -2.31 0.03 1.94
C PHE A 9 -2.46 -1.38 1.37
N LEU A 10 -3.38 -1.55 0.44
CA LEU A 10 -3.70 -2.84 -0.18
C LEU A 10 -2.97 -2.94 -1.51
N ILE A 11 -1.95 -3.80 -1.59
CA ILE A 11 -1.19 -4.03 -2.81
C ILE A 11 -1.83 -5.19 -3.57
N ILE A 12 -2.42 -4.89 -4.72
CA ILE A 12 -3.07 -5.85 -5.61
C ILE A 12 -2.29 -6.01 -6.91
N GLN A 13 -2.35 -7.20 -7.52
CA GLN A 13 -1.77 -7.46 -8.83
C GLN A 13 -2.84 -7.39 -9.94
N ASN A 14 -4.08 -7.68 -9.57
CA ASN A 14 -5.22 -7.65 -10.46
C ASN A 14 -6.39 -6.96 -9.75
N ILE A 15 -7.24 -6.26 -10.50
CA ILE A 15 -8.46 -5.64 -9.93
C ILE A 15 -9.45 -6.68 -9.38
N LYS A 16 -9.34 -7.93 -9.82
CA LYS A 16 -10.12 -9.06 -9.30
C LYS A 16 -9.65 -9.55 -7.92
N ASP A 17 -8.45 -9.15 -7.48
CA ASP A 17 -7.93 -9.53 -6.16
C ASP A 17 -8.78 -8.92 -5.02
N ILE A 18 -9.61 -7.91 -5.30
CA ILE A 18 -10.41 -7.22 -4.31
C ILE A 18 -11.84 -6.96 -4.81
N ASP A 19 -12.83 -7.35 -4.02
CA ASP A 19 -14.23 -7.04 -4.29
C ASP A 19 -14.63 -5.72 -3.62
N LEU A 20 -14.63 -4.63 -4.40
CA LEU A 20 -15.01 -3.31 -3.91
C LEU A 20 -16.47 -3.25 -3.42
N ASN A 21 -17.38 -4.11 -3.89
CA ASN A 21 -18.78 -4.07 -3.45
C ASN A 21 -18.91 -4.41 -1.97
N LYS A 22 -18.01 -5.26 -1.46
CA LYS A 22 -17.95 -5.66 -0.04
C LYS A 22 -17.30 -4.62 0.87
N ILE A 23 -16.74 -3.55 0.32
CA ILE A 23 -16.10 -2.49 1.10
C ILE A 23 -17.07 -1.32 1.25
N LYS A 24 -17.37 -0.93 2.49
CA LYS A 24 -18.11 0.31 2.78
C LYS A 24 -17.25 1.53 2.42
N LYS A 25 -17.88 2.70 2.23
CA LYS A 25 -17.17 3.98 2.01
C LYS A 25 -16.13 4.20 3.12
N ASN A 26 -14.86 4.36 2.74
CA ASN A 26 -13.76 4.42 3.70
C ASN A 26 -12.54 5.15 3.13
N ASN A 27 -12.20 6.28 3.73
CA ASN A 27 -11.04 7.10 3.35
C ASN A 27 -9.69 6.63 3.95
N LYS A 28 -9.71 5.54 4.72
CA LYS A 28 -8.48 4.92 5.29
C LYS A 28 -7.86 3.88 4.36
N ILE A 29 -8.56 3.51 3.29
CA ILE A 29 -8.11 2.48 2.35
C ILE A 29 -7.39 3.14 1.19
N ILE A 30 -6.24 2.60 0.87
CA ILE A 30 -5.40 2.98 -0.27
C ILE A 30 -5.11 1.72 -1.06
N ILE A 31 -5.47 1.71 -2.33
CA ILE A 31 -5.21 0.59 -3.23
C ILE A 31 -4.02 0.92 -4.13
N ILE A 32 -3.04 0.03 -4.20
CA ILE A 32 -1.88 0.12 -5.08
C ILE A 32 -1.97 -1.02 -6.09
N LEU A 33 -2.24 -0.68 -7.35
CA LEU A 33 -2.22 -1.64 -8.45
C LEU A 33 -0.77 -1.85 -8.91
N ARG A 34 -0.19 -2.98 -8.54
CA ARG A 34 1.16 -3.41 -8.89
C ARG A 34 1.09 -4.52 -9.94
N ASN A 35 0.65 -4.18 -11.13
CA ASN A 35 0.58 -5.13 -12.24
C ASN A 35 1.82 -5.02 -13.13
N GLN A 36 2.49 -6.15 -13.39
CA GLN A 36 3.61 -6.23 -14.33
C GLN A 36 3.15 -6.60 -15.75
N LYS A 37 2.01 -7.25 -15.88
CA LYS A 37 1.41 -7.63 -17.15
C LYS A 37 -0.03 -7.14 -17.16
N LEU A 38 -0.34 -6.11 -17.95
CA LEU A 38 -1.71 -5.60 -18.10
C LEU A 38 -2.55 -6.70 -18.76
N GLY A 39 -3.17 -7.54 -17.94
CA GLY A 39 -4.18 -8.51 -18.38
C GLY A 39 -5.59 -7.93 -18.39
N GLU A 40 -5.76 -6.69 -17.88
CA GLU A 40 -7.05 -6.02 -17.85
C GLU A 40 -7.14 -4.94 -18.93
N THR A 41 -8.33 -4.80 -19.50
CA THR A 41 -8.60 -3.72 -20.44
C THR A 41 -8.60 -2.37 -19.73
N ILE A 42 -8.20 -1.32 -20.43
CA ILE A 42 -8.22 0.05 -19.88
C ILE A 42 -9.62 0.42 -19.38
N ASN A 43 -10.68 0.00 -20.08
CA ASN A 43 -12.06 0.25 -19.67
C ASN A 43 -12.40 -0.37 -18.30
N CYS A 44 -11.92 -1.59 -18.03
CA CYS A 44 -12.09 -2.23 -16.72
C CYS A 44 -11.38 -1.45 -15.61
N LEU A 45 -10.15 -0.97 -15.88
CA LEU A 45 -9.40 -0.17 -14.94
C LEU A 45 -10.07 1.18 -14.65
N ILE A 46 -10.62 1.84 -15.67
CA ILE A 46 -11.38 3.09 -15.51
C ILE A 46 -12.63 2.86 -14.64
N LYS A 47 -13.39 1.79 -14.91
CA LYS A 47 -14.57 1.43 -14.11
C LYS A 47 -14.18 1.15 -12.65
N PHE A 48 -13.10 0.41 -12.45
CA PHE A 48 -12.57 0.11 -11.10
C PHE A 48 -12.15 1.40 -10.37
N ARG A 49 -11.41 2.29 -11.04
CA ARG A 49 -10.99 3.58 -10.47
C ARG A 49 -12.20 4.46 -10.08
N LYS A 50 -13.23 4.50 -10.94
CA LYS A 50 -14.49 5.23 -10.62
C LYS A 50 -15.14 4.68 -9.34
N LYS A 51 -15.22 3.35 -9.20
CA LYS A 51 -15.72 2.71 -7.96
C LYS A 51 -14.89 3.05 -6.73
N CYS A 52 -13.55 3.07 -6.84
CA CYS A 52 -12.67 3.51 -5.76
C CYS A 52 -13.01 4.94 -5.33
N LYS A 53 -13.14 5.87 -6.28
CA LYS A 53 -13.46 7.28 -6.00
C LYS A 53 -14.81 7.43 -5.27
N LEU A 54 -15.84 6.74 -5.71
CA LEU A 54 -17.17 6.76 -5.07
C LEU A 54 -17.12 6.27 -3.60
N LYS A 55 -16.21 5.37 -3.30
CA LYS A 55 -16.00 4.83 -1.95
C LYS A 55 -14.99 5.59 -1.10
N GLY A 56 -14.43 6.68 -1.61
CA GLY A 56 -13.40 7.46 -0.90
C GLY A 56 -12.04 6.73 -0.80
N ILE A 57 -11.82 5.71 -1.62
CA ILE A 57 -10.59 4.91 -1.64
C ILE A 57 -9.58 5.57 -2.55
N GLU A 58 -8.38 5.88 -2.03
CA GLU A 58 -7.28 6.37 -2.87
C GLU A 58 -6.72 5.23 -3.73
N PHE A 59 -6.42 5.54 -4.98
CA PHE A 59 -5.94 4.55 -5.96
C PHE A 59 -4.62 4.99 -6.59
N PHE A 60 -3.62 4.12 -6.52
CA PHE A 60 -2.28 4.34 -7.04
C PHE A 60 -1.92 3.30 -8.09
N VAL A 61 -1.15 3.71 -9.09
CA VAL A 61 -0.63 2.83 -10.15
C VAL A 61 0.88 2.69 -9.99
N ALA A 62 1.39 1.46 -10.06
CA ALA A 62 2.81 1.23 -9.87
C ALA A 62 3.59 1.42 -11.17
N ASN A 63 4.69 2.19 -11.10
CA ASN A 63 5.74 2.36 -12.12
C ASN A 63 5.28 2.82 -13.53
N ASN A 64 4.03 3.21 -13.70
CA ASN A 64 3.49 3.62 -15.00
C ASN A 64 2.81 4.99 -14.91
N SER A 65 3.56 6.05 -15.19
CA SER A 65 3.08 7.43 -15.12
C SER A 65 1.99 7.73 -16.15
N LYS A 66 2.10 7.17 -17.38
CA LYS A 66 1.10 7.36 -18.43
C LYS A 66 -0.24 6.78 -18.00
N LEU A 67 -0.24 5.55 -17.47
CA LEU A 67 -1.45 4.90 -16.96
C LEU A 67 -2.02 5.64 -15.73
N ALA A 68 -1.16 6.15 -14.84
CA ALA A 68 -1.59 6.91 -13.68
C ALA A 68 -2.34 8.19 -14.08
N VAL A 69 -1.88 8.87 -15.12
CA VAL A 69 -2.56 10.07 -15.67
C VAL A 69 -3.86 9.68 -16.36
N LEU A 70 -3.83 8.66 -17.23
CA LEU A 70 -4.98 8.18 -17.98
C LEU A 70 -6.15 7.77 -17.06
N LEU A 71 -5.85 7.05 -16.00
CA LEU A 71 -6.85 6.60 -15.02
C LEU A 71 -7.26 7.70 -14.04
N LYS A 72 -6.68 8.91 -14.13
CA LYS A 72 -6.88 9.96 -13.12
C LYS A 72 -6.69 9.43 -11.70
N SER A 73 -5.62 8.60 -11.49
CA SER A 73 -5.29 8.04 -10.19
C SER A 73 -4.91 9.15 -9.20
N ASP A 74 -4.96 8.88 -7.89
CA ASP A 74 -4.55 9.84 -6.86
C ASP A 74 -3.03 10.01 -6.80
N GLY A 75 -2.30 9.04 -7.36
CA GLY A 75 -0.84 9.12 -7.41
C GLY A 75 -0.20 7.93 -8.10
N ILE A 76 1.12 7.88 -7.98
CA ILE A 76 1.98 6.82 -8.49
C ILE A 76 2.72 6.15 -7.33
N TYR A 77 2.91 4.84 -7.47
CA TYR A 77 3.80 4.06 -6.62
C TYR A 77 5.06 3.70 -7.40
N ILE A 78 6.25 3.96 -6.82
CA ILE A 78 7.54 3.64 -7.43
C ILE A 78 8.23 2.53 -6.65
N SER A 79 8.73 1.52 -7.36
CA SER A 79 9.45 0.40 -6.74
C SER A 79 10.79 0.84 -6.14
N ALA A 80 11.35 0.02 -5.26
CA ALA A 80 12.64 0.26 -4.62
C ALA A 80 13.75 0.47 -5.65
N PHE A 81 13.75 -0.30 -6.73
CA PHE A 81 14.75 -0.24 -7.80
C PHE A 81 14.63 0.99 -8.71
N HIS A 82 13.54 1.74 -8.62
CA HIS A 82 13.34 2.91 -9.45
C HIS A 82 14.17 4.09 -8.93
N LYS A 83 15.18 4.51 -9.69
CA LYS A 83 16.12 5.58 -9.30
C LYS A 83 15.85 6.94 -9.95
N GLY A 84 14.98 7.00 -10.98
CA GLY A 84 14.71 8.23 -11.71
C GLY A 84 13.91 9.26 -10.93
N PHE A 85 14.00 10.53 -11.34
CA PHE A 85 13.28 11.67 -10.73
C PHE A 85 12.12 12.19 -11.61
N LYS A 86 11.89 11.62 -12.78
CA LYS A 86 10.84 12.05 -13.73
C LYS A 86 9.44 12.10 -13.10
N GLN A 87 9.19 11.29 -12.07
CA GLN A 87 7.92 11.25 -11.35
C GLN A 87 7.64 12.52 -10.54
N LEU A 88 8.65 13.33 -10.23
CA LEU A 88 8.45 14.61 -9.56
C LEU A 88 7.55 15.56 -10.38
N ASN A 89 7.56 15.44 -11.69
CA ASN A 89 6.67 16.22 -12.56
C ASN A 89 5.18 15.90 -12.31
N LEU A 90 4.85 14.74 -11.78
CA LEU A 90 3.48 14.40 -11.43
C LEU A 90 2.95 15.20 -10.24
N LYS A 91 3.84 15.76 -9.40
CA LYS A 91 3.43 16.68 -8.33
C LYS A 91 2.80 17.95 -8.88
N LYS A 92 3.26 18.44 -10.03
CA LYS A 92 2.66 19.59 -10.74
C LYS A 92 1.21 19.30 -11.16
N LEU A 93 0.83 18.03 -11.28
CA LEU A 93 -0.53 17.57 -11.57
C LEU A 93 -1.30 17.13 -10.30
N ASN A 94 -0.88 17.61 -9.12
CA ASN A 94 -1.44 17.24 -7.82
C ASN A 94 -1.49 15.71 -7.56
N LYS A 95 -0.54 14.96 -8.13
CA LYS A 95 -0.40 13.52 -7.91
C LYS A 95 0.53 13.25 -6.74
N LYS A 96 0.09 12.38 -5.82
CA LYS A 96 0.93 11.89 -4.72
C LYS A 96 1.95 10.89 -5.26
N ILE A 97 3.14 10.84 -4.65
CA ILE A 97 4.17 9.85 -4.95
C ILE A 97 4.36 8.98 -3.73
N MET A 98 4.27 7.68 -3.90
CA MET A 98 4.62 6.68 -2.89
C MET A 98 5.79 5.84 -3.39
N GLY A 99 6.60 5.31 -2.47
CA GLY A 99 7.70 4.44 -2.84
C GLY A 99 7.78 3.19 -2.00
N SER A 100 8.63 2.23 -2.40
CA SER A 100 9.06 1.13 -1.55
C SER A 100 10.55 1.16 -1.28
N ALA A 101 10.95 0.56 -0.16
CA ALA A 101 12.32 0.43 0.27
C ALA A 101 12.52 -0.87 1.06
N HIS A 102 13.78 -1.39 1.05
CA HIS A 102 14.17 -2.57 1.83
C HIS A 102 15.25 -2.22 2.87
N ASN A 103 15.87 -1.05 2.74
CA ASN A 103 16.97 -0.60 3.60
C ASN A 103 16.99 0.94 3.72
N PHE A 104 17.85 1.46 4.59
CA PHE A 104 17.97 2.90 4.85
C PHE A 104 18.40 3.72 3.64
N LYS A 105 19.30 3.19 2.81
CA LYS A 105 19.75 3.86 1.59
C LYS A 105 18.56 4.12 0.65
N GLU A 106 17.75 3.10 0.43
CA GLU A 106 16.55 3.20 -0.40
C GLU A 106 15.50 4.14 0.20
N ILE A 107 15.33 4.15 1.55
CA ILE A 107 14.45 5.12 2.22
C ILE A 107 14.87 6.54 1.87
N ASN A 108 16.18 6.85 1.98
CA ASN A 108 16.70 8.19 1.69
C ASN A 108 16.53 8.56 0.20
N GLU A 109 16.73 7.60 -0.71
CA GLU A 109 16.44 7.79 -2.13
C GLU A 109 14.96 8.12 -2.38
N LYS A 110 14.03 7.38 -1.76
CA LYS A 110 12.59 7.64 -1.89
C LYS A 110 12.18 9.00 -1.31
N ARG A 111 12.83 9.45 -0.25
CA ARG A 111 12.63 10.82 0.28
C ARG A 111 13.06 11.89 -0.73
N LYS A 112 14.26 11.74 -1.31
CA LYS A 112 14.76 12.63 -2.36
C LYS A 112 13.81 12.64 -3.58
N GLN A 113 13.22 11.47 -3.92
CA GLN A 113 12.19 11.33 -4.96
C GLN A 113 10.83 11.92 -4.55
N GLY A 114 10.72 12.50 -3.36
CA GLY A 114 9.54 13.21 -2.88
C GLY A 114 8.36 12.31 -2.53
N CYS A 115 8.61 11.07 -2.12
CA CYS A 115 7.57 10.15 -1.69
C CYS A 115 6.92 10.62 -0.39
N SER A 116 5.59 10.72 -0.40
CA SER A 116 4.77 11.05 0.79
C SER A 116 4.66 9.86 1.75
N TYR A 117 4.67 8.64 1.22
CA TYR A 117 4.73 7.39 1.98
C TYR A 117 5.78 6.47 1.37
N ILE A 118 6.48 5.74 2.24
CA ILE A 118 7.49 4.76 1.86
C ILE A 118 7.12 3.42 2.49
N ILE A 119 6.84 2.43 1.65
CA ILE A 119 6.52 1.07 2.11
C ILE A 119 7.83 0.34 2.35
N LEU A 120 8.11 0.01 3.62
CA LEU A 120 9.33 -0.66 4.04
C LEU A 120 9.06 -2.16 4.29
N SER A 121 9.79 -3.01 3.60
CA SER A 121 9.72 -4.47 3.75
C SER A 121 11.09 -5.08 4.05
N LYS A 122 11.19 -6.18 4.85
CA LYS A 122 10.08 -6.99 5.38
C LYS A 122 9.92 -6.75 6.88
N LEU A 123 8.67 -6.58 7.33
CA LEU A 123 8.42 -6.39 8.76
C LEU A 123 8.55 -7.70 9.55
N PHE A 124 7.89 -8.76 9.08
CA PHE A 124 7.93 -10.11 9.63
C PHE A 124 8.45 -11.09 8.58
N GLN A 125 8.79 -12.29 9.03
CA GLN A 125 9.16 -13.40 8.16
C GLN A 125 8.07 -13.67 7.11
N VAL A 126 8.48 -13.99 5.89
CA VAL A 126 7.59 -14.26 4.76
C VAL A 126 7.75 -15.70 4.29
N ASP A 127 6.66 -16.35 3.91
CA ASP A 127 6.65 -17.78 3.56
C ASP A 127 7.52 -18.12 2.33
N TYR A 128 7.64 -17.17 1.39
CA TYR A 128 8.41 -17.37 0.16
C TYR A 128 9.92 -17.13 0.30
N ALA A 129 10.38 -16.65 1.45
CA ALA A 129 11.80 -16.41 1.74
C ALA A 129 12.03 -16.52 3.25
N PRO A 130 11.94 -17.73 3.83
CA PRO A 130 11.98 -17.94 5.27
C PRO A 130 13.37 -17.67 5.86
N SER A 131 14.43 -17.77 5.07
CA SER A 131 15.81 -17.50 5.50
C SER A 131 16.21 -16.02 5.44
N GLU A 132 15.40 -15.16 4.81
CA GLU A 132 15.75 -13.76 4.70
C GLU A 132 15.44 -12.97 5.97
N ASN A 133 16.34 -12.02 6.29
CA ASN A 133 16.20 -11.13 7.44
C ASN A 133 14.95 -10.26 7.35
N PHE A 134 14.35 -9.98 8.51
CA PHE A 134 13.23 -9.06 8.68
C PHE A 134 13.49 -8.07 9.81
N PHE A 135 12.80 -6.94 9.81
CA PHE A 135 13.01 -5.88 10.80
C PHE A 135 12.47 -6.24 12.19
N GLY A 136 11.31 -6.85 12.27
CA GLY A 136 10.55 -6.95 13.51
C GLY A 136 10.00 -5.60 13.99
N ILE A 137 9.16 -5.64 15.02
CA ILE A 137 8.46 -4.43 15.53
C ILE A 137 9.44 -3.46 16.18
N VAL A 138 10.34 -3.97 17.04
CA VAL A 138 11.27 -3.13 17.80
C VAL A 138 12.18 -2.37 16.86
N LYS A 139 12.87 -3.07 15.96
CA LYS A 139 13.78 -2.46 14.99
C LYS A 139 13.05 -1.48 14.05
N PHE A 140 11.83 -1.84 13.60
CA PHE A 140 11.03 -0.93 12.78
C PHE A 140 10.71 0.35 13.53
N ASN A 141 10.31 0.28 14.80
CA ASN A 141 9.97 1.44 15.62
C ASN A 141 11.19 2.31 15.95
N LEU A 142 12.40 1.72 16.00
CA LEU A 142 13.68 2.41 16.21
C LEU A 142 14.17 3.16 14.95
N ILE A 143 13.70 2.81 13.76
CA ILE A 143 14.06 3.50 12.50
C ILE A 143 13.65 5.00 12.53
N GLY A 144 13.04 5.42 13.60
CA GLY A 144 12.78 6.83 13.90
C GLY A 144 11.32 7.22 13.70
N ASN A 145 11.03 8.43 14.13
CA ASN A 145 9.69 9.02 14.28
C ASN A 145 9.01 9.30 12.93
N GLN A 146 9.00 8.28 12.05
CA GLN A 146 8.63 8.46 10.65
C GLN A 146 7.24 7.91 10.39
N LYS A 147 6.26 8.75 10.71
CA LYS A 147 4.84 8.47 10.47
C LYS A 147 4.57 7.95 9.05
N ASN A 148 5.35 8.40 8.07
CA ASN A 148 5.20 8.05 6.66
C ASN A 148 5.90 6.75 6.22
N LEU A 149 6.61 6.04 7.11
CA LEU A 149 7.09 4.69 6.85
C LEU A 149 5.97 3.69 7.13
N ILE A 150 5.62 2.91 6.11
CA ILE A 150 4.52 1.95 6.16
C ILE A 150 5.09 0.54 6.11
N PRO A 151 4.92 -0.29 7.15
CA PRO A 151 5.45 -1.64 7.17
C PRO A 151 4.71 -2.56 6.20
N LEU A 152 5.47 -3.42 5.51
CA LEU A 152 5.00 -4.48 4.63
C LEU A 152 5.79 -5.77 4.91
N GLY A 153 5.19 -6.91 4.62
CA GLY A 153 5.82 -8.24 4.63
C GLY A 153 5.50 -9.03 5.89
N GLY A 154 5.02 -10.25 5.68
CA GLY A 154 4.64 -11.18 6.74
C GLY A 154 3.47 -10.74 7.61
N ILE A 155 2.76 -9.67 7.27
CA ILE A 155 1.57 -9.23 8.00
C ILE A 155 0.39 -10.12 7.58
N LYS A 156 -0.11 -10.91 8.53
CA LYS A 156 -1.21 -11.85 8.38
C LYS A 156 -2.29 -11.57 9.42
N LEU A 157 -3.50 -12.10 9.25
CA LEU A 157 -4.58 -11.96 10.24
C LEU A 157 -4.17 -12.41 11.63
N VAL A 158 -3.44 -13.53 11.71
CA VAL A 158 -2.98 -14.12 12.98
C VAL A 158 -2.00 -13.24 13.76
N ASN A 159 -1.24 -12.37 13.08
CA ASN A 159 -0.27 -11.48 13.73
C ASN A 159 -0.67 -9.99 13.67
N LEU A 160 -1.89 -9.69 13.25
CA LEU A 160 -2.36 -8.31 13.10
C LEU A 160 -2.33 -7.53 14.42
N ASN A 161 -2.56 -8.20 15.55
CA ASN A 161 -2.47 -7.58 16.87
C ASN A 161 -1.04 -7.10 17.17
N LYS A 162 -0.01 -7.87 16.75
CA LYS A 162 1.39 -7.44 16.83
C LYS A 162 1.66 -6.22 15.95
N ALA A 163 1.05 -6.15 14.77
CA ALA A 163 1.19 -5.01 13.88
C ALA A 163 0.57 -3.70 14.45
N LYS A 164 -0.34 -3.78 15.44
CA LYS A 164 -0.86 -2.60 16.13
C LYS A 164 0.20 -1.87 16.95
N LEU A 165 1.24 -2.56 17.41
CA LEU A 165 2.34 -2.01 18.21
C LEU A 165 3.33 -1.16 17.39
N ILE A 166 3.14 -1.09 16.08
CA ILE A 166 4.03 -0.36 15.19
C ILE A 166 3.66 1.13 15.19
N LYS A 167 4.67 1.97 15.37
CA LYS A 167 4.54 3.43 15.34
C LYS A 167 4.52 3.95 13.89
N SER A 168 3.44 3.68 13.16
CA SER A 168 3.24 4.09 11.76
C SER A 168 1.81 4.56 11.54
N GLU A 169 1.58 5.43 10.55
CA GLU A 169 0.23 5.87 10.15
C GLU A 169 -0.60 4.77 9.49
N GLY A 170 0.02 3.67 9.08
CA GLY A 170 -0.69 2.59 8.40
C GLY A 170 0.08 1.29 8.36
N ILE A 171 -0.52 0.31 7.70
CA ILE A 171 0.09 -0.99 7.40
C ILE A 171 -0.19 -1.35 5.94
N ALA A 172 0.76 -2.03 5.29
CA ALA A 172 0.59 -2.53 3.94
C ALA A 172 0.39 -4.05 3.94
N ILE A 173 -0.54 -4.51 3.12
CA ILE A 173 -0.93 -5.92 3.03
C ILE A 173 -0.94 -6.32 1.54
N MET A 174 -0.39 -7.49 1.23
CA MET A 174 -0.33 -8.01 -0.14
C MET A 174 -0.79 -9.47 -0.22
N SER A 175 -0.10 -10.39 0.46
CA SER A 175 -0.30 -11.85 0.32
C SER A 175 -1.65 -12.34 0.82
N GLU A 176 -2.17 -11.75 1.89
CA GLU A 176 -3.47 -12.14 2.43
C GLU A 176 -4.64 -11.78 1.51
N ILE A 177 -4.50 -10.69 0.73
CA ILE A 177 -5.53 -10.28 -0.23
C ILE A 177 -5.64 -11.31 -1.36
N LYS A 178 -4.49 -11.83 -1.83
CA LYS A 178 -4.45 -12.85 -2.89
C LYS A 178 -5.03 -14.20 -2.45
N LYS A 179 -4.70 -14.63 -1.22
CA LYS A 179 -5.09 -15.96 -0.73
C LYS A 179 -6.60 -16.10 -0.50
N LYS A 180 -7.27 -15.00 -0.18
CA LYS A 180 -8.70 -14.99 0.17
C LYS A 180 -9.35 -13.65 -0.20
N PRO A 181 -9.87 -13.46 -1.42
CA PRO A 181 -10.59 -12.24 -1.80
C PRO A 181 -11.75 -11.89 -0.85
N ALA A 182 -12.37 -12.89 -0.22
CA ALA A 182 -13.38 -12.70 0.83
C ALA A 182 -12.82 -12.15 2.15
N ILE A 183 -11.49 -12.20 2.36
CA ILE A 183 -10.86 -11.63 3.57
C ILE A 183 -10.82 -10.11 3.50
N SER A 184 -10.81 -9.48 2.34
CA SER A 184 -10.98 -8.03 2.27
C SER A 184 -12.26 -7.62 3.02
N SER A 185 -13.34 -8.38 2.90
CA SER A 185 -14.57 -8.15 3.68
C SER A 185 -14.41 -8.50 5.17
N ARG A 186 -13.73 -9.61 5.53
CA ARG A 186 -13.52 -9.99 6.94
C ARG A 186 -12.49 -9.12 7.66
N LEU A 187 -11.39 -8.72 7.02
CA LEU A 187 -10.46 -7.72 7.58
C LEU A 187 -11.20 -6.42 7.91
N PHE A 188 -12.14 -6.01 7.07
CA PHE A 188 -12.90 -4.77 7.25
C PHE A 188 -14.17 -4.94 8.11
N TYR A 189 -14.80 -6.13 8.14
CA TYR A 189 -16.01 -6.35 8.92
C TYR A 189 -15.77 -6.75 10.38
N ILE A 190 -14.76 -7.58 10.67
CA ILE A 190 -14.65 -8.23 12.00
C ILE A 190 -13.77 -7.46 12.99
N LYS A 191 -12.78 -6.68 12.54
CA LYS A 191 -11.82 -6.03 13.47
C LYS A 191 -11.67 -4.51 13.34
N PHE A 192 -12.31 -3.87 12.37
CA PHE A 192 -12.10 -2.44 12.11
C PHE A 192 -13.36 -1.58 12.26
N LEU A 193 -14.53 -2.19 12.47
CA LEU A 193 -15.79 -1.48 12.72
C LEU A 193 -16.24 -1.52 14.19
N ASN A 194 -15.58 -2.29 15.06
CA ASN A 194 -15.91 -2.41 16.48
C ASN A 194 -14.95 -1.63 17.39
N TYR A 195 -14.36 -0.51 16.91
CA TYR A 195 -13.68 0.45 17.78
C TYR A 195 -13.82 1.86 17.23
#